data_0720a4431f9c0bc68d3ab69343485942
#
_entry.id   0720a4431f9c0bc68d3ab69343485942
#
_cell.length_a   1.000
_cell.length_b   1.000
_cell.length_c   1.000
_cell.angle_alpha   90.00
_cell.angle_beta   90.00
_cell.angle_gamma   90.00
#
_symmetry.space_group_name_H-M   'P 1'
#
loop_
_entity.id
_entity.type
_entity.pdbx_description
1 polymer ?
#
loop_
_entity_poly.entity_id
_entity_poly.type
_entity_poly.pdbx_seq_one_letter_code
_entity_poly.pdbx_strand_id
1 'polypeptide(L)'
;MRWLFRGLAVLVLAAAAFAGLVALQPAEFRIVRTARIAAAPSAVFAQVNDFHNWQAWSPWLALDPTAKTTFEGPAAGTGAGFGWSGNDKVGEGHMLVTDSKPSDLVRIKLDFVKPMAGTAMTDITFKPVGSETEVTWAMYGQNGFLGKAMCFFVNTDKMVGGDFERGLANLKSVTEKG
;
A
#
# COMPACT_ATOMS: atom_id res chain seq x y z
N MET A 1 -10.24 48.68 8.62
CA MET A 1 -9.06 48.12 9.30
C MET A 1 -9.41 47.14 10.44
N ARG A 2 -10.22 47.53 11.47
CA ARG A 2 -10.60 46.63 12.61
C ARG A 2 -11.31 45.35 12.17
N TRP A 3 -12.08 45.31 11.09
CA TRP A 3 -12.79 44.13 10.58
C TRP A 3 -11.83 43.13 9.92
N LEU A 4 -10.79 43.61 9.23
CA LEU A 4 -9.73 42.74 8.64
C LEU A 4 -8.95 42.02 9.74
N PHE A 5 -8.59 42.70 10.84
CA PHE A 5 -7.92 42.09 11.99
C PHE A 5 -8.80 41.05 12.69
N ARG A 6 -10.11 41.30 12.81
CA ARG A 6 -11.05 40.32 13.39
C ARG A 6 -11.17 39.07 12.49
N GLY A 7 -11.30 39.28 11.16
CA GLY A 7 -11.33 38.17 10.22
C GLY A 7 -10.06 37.32 10.24
N LEU A 8 -8.89 37.98 10.28
CA LEU A 8 -7.61 37.28 10.39
C LEU A 8 -7.48 36.51 11.72
N ALA A 9 -7.90 37.08 12.84
CA ALA A 9 -7.87 36.42 14.14
C ALA A 9 -8.74 35.15 14.13
N VAL A 10 -9.94 35.21 13.55
CA VAL A 10 -10.82 34.03 13.42
C VAL A 10 -10.18 32.93 12.55
N LEU A 11 -9.55 33.30 11.41
CA LEU A 11 -8.85 32.33 10.57
C LEU A 11 -7.67 31.65 11.30
N VAL A 12 -6.89 32.42 12.04
CA VAL A 12 -5.76 31.87 12.83
C VAL A 12 -6.27 30.93 13.92
N LEU A 13 -7.33 31.29 14.63
CA LEU A 13 -7.94 30.41 15.63
C LEU A 13 -8.51 29.13 15.01
N ALA A 14 -9.18 29.23 13.87
CA ALA A 14 -9.69 28.06 13.16
C ALA A 14 -8.55 27.13 12.67
N ALA A 15 -7.47 27.69 12.14
CA ALA A 15 -6.29 26.93 11.74
C ALA A 15 -5.60 26.26 12.93
N ALA A 16 -5.48 26.96 14.07
CA ALA A 16 -4.91 26.39 15.28
C ALA A 16 -5.79 25.27 15.85
N ALA A 17 -7.11 25.45 15.87
CA ALA A 17 -8.06 24.43 16.29
C ALA A 17 -7.97 23.18 15.37
N PHE A 18 -7.93 23.38 14.06
CA PHE A 18 -7.76 22.29 13.09
C PHE A 18 -6.42 21.56 13.29
N ALA A 19 -5.32 22.28 13.45
CA ALA A 19 -4.03 21.69 13.75
C ALA A 19 -4.03 20.85 15.04
N GLY A 20 -4.73 21.34 16.09
CA GLY A 20 -4.95 20.59 17.32
C GLY A 20 -5.73 19.28 17.07
N LEU A 21 -6.81 19.32 16.30
CA LEU A 21 -7.58 18.14 15.94
C LEU A 21 -6.75 17.12 15.14
N VAL A 22 -5.93 17.58 14.20
CA VAL A 22 -5.00 16.74 13.43
C VAL A 22 -3.97 16.09 14.36
N ALA A 23 -3.41 16.84 15.32
CA ALA A 23 -2.40 16.32 16.25
C ALA A 23 -2.97 15.18 17.12
N LEU A 24 -4.24 15.25 17.50
CA LEU A 24 -4.93 14.25 18.30
C LEU A 24 -5.31 12.97 17.53
N GLN A 25 -5.25 12.99 16.19
CA GLN A 25 -5.53 11.78 15.40
C GLN A 25 -4.46 10.70 15.63
N PRO A 26 -4.86 9.41 15.64
CA PRO A 26 -3.92 8.30 15.69
C PRO A 26 -2.87 8.43 14.57
N ALA A 27 -1.62 8.21 14.92
CA ALA A 27 -0.55 8.16 13.92
C ALA A 27 -0.54 6.82 13.20
N GLU A 28 -0.84 5.74 13.91
CA GLU A 28 -0.82 4.40 13.36
C GLU A 28 -2.01 4.17 12.43
N PHE A 29 -1.72 3.53 11.30
CA PHE A 29 -2.76 3.02 10.40
C PHE A 29 -2.49 1.54 10.10
N ARG A 30 -3.57 0.81 9.82
CA ARG A 30 -3.52 -0.58 9.37
C ARG A 30 -4.69 -0.84 8.44
N ILE A 31 -4.38 -1.28 7.21
CA ILE A 31 -5.37 -1.62 6.18
C ILE A 31 -5.18 -3.10 5.88
N VAL A 32 -6.25 -3.88 5.95
CA VAL A 32 -6.20 -5.34 5.79
C VAL A 32 -7.30 -5.79 4.84
N ARG A 33 -6.95 -6.66 3.89
CA ARG A 33 -7.92 -7.37 3.05
C ARG A 33 -7.51 -8.83 2.93
N THR A 34 -8.50 -9.69 2.79
CA THR A 34 -8.30 -11.14 2.71
C THR A 34 -9.11 -11.71 1.56
N ALA A 35 -8.55 -12.67 0.85
CA ALA A 35 -9.23 -13.44 -0.19
C ALA A 35 -8.90 -14.93 -0.08
N ARG A 36 -9.80 -15.78 -0.60
CA ARG A 36 -9.55 -17.20 -0.78
C ARG A 36 -9.27 -17.51 -2.24
N ILE A 37 -8.19 -18.23 -2.47
CA ILE A 37 -7.67 -18.60 -3.79
C ILE A 37 -7.63 -20.13 -3.85
N ALA A 38 -8.26 -20.72 -4.87
CA ALA A 38 -8.30 -22.17 -5.08
C ALA A 38 -6.97 -22.67 -5.69
N ALA A 39 -5.90 -22.53 -4.93
CA ALA A 39 -4.55 -22.97 -5.28
C ALA A 39 -3.73 -23.27 -4.02
N ALA A 40 -2.67 -24.06 -4.18
CA ALA A 40 -1.73 -24.33 -3.10
C ALA A 40 -1.00 -23.07 -2.63
N PRO A 41 -0.66 -22.94 -1.33
CA PRO A 41 0.08 -21.77 -0.82
C PRO A 41 1.38 -21.48 -1.58
N SER A 42 2.08 -22.49 -2.05
CA SER A 42 3.31 -22.35 -2.82
C SER A 42 3.11 -21.69 -4.18
N ALA A 43 1.99 -21.96 -4.86
CA ALA A 43 1.66 -21.36 -6.14
C ALA A 43 1.32 -19.86 -5.99
N VAL A 44 0.52 -19.51 -4.97
CA VAL A 44 0.19 -18.11 -4.67
C VAL A 44 1.43 -17.35 -4.21
N PHE A 45 2.22 -17.96 -3.31
CA PHE A 45 3.47 -17.40 -2.82
C PHE A 45 4.44 -17.05 -3.96
N ALA A 46 4.61 -17.93 -4.95
CA ALA A 46 5.48 -17.68 -6.09
C ALA A 46 5.10 -16.43 -6.89
N GLN A 47 3.79 -16.12 -7.00
CA GLN A 47 3.30 -14.91 -7.67
C GLN A 47 3.63 -13.63 -6.89
N VAL A 48 3.69 -13.70 -5.56
CA VAL A 48 3.90 -12.54 -4.69
C VAL A 48 5.38 -12.32 -4.40
N ASN A 49 6.16 -13.39 -4.26
CA ASN A 49 7.56 -13.35 -3.83
C ASN A 49 8.53 -12.83 -4.90
N ASP A 50 8.11 -12.78 -6.16
CA ASP A 50 8.86 -12.26 -7.30
C ASP A 50 8.14 -11.05 -7.90
N PHE A 51 8.76 -9.87 -7.81
CA PHE A 51 8.18 -8.63 -8.34
C PHE A 51 7.97 -8.64 -9.86
N HIS A 52 8.66 -9.49 -10.63
CA HIS A 52 8.40 -9.62 -12.07
C HIS A 52 6.99 -10.17 -12.33
N ASN A 53 6.46 -11.01 -11.45
CA ASN A 53 5.11 -11.56 -11.56
C ASN A 53 4.01 -10.54 -11.25
N TRP A 54 4.33 -9.44 -10.54
CA TRP A 54 3.35 -8.41 -10.16
C TRP A 54 2.74 -7.69 -11.36
N GLN A 55 3.40 -7.70 -12.51
CA GLN A 55 2.87 -7.15 -13.75
C GLN A 55 1.52 -7.79 -14.15
N ALA A 56 1.31 -9.06 -13.81
CA ALA A 56 0.11 -9.79 -14.17
C ALA A 56 -1.09 -9.51 -13.25
N TRP A 57 -0.86 -9.01 -12.01
CA TRP A 57 -1.93 -8.90 -11.03
C TRP A 57 -1.96 -7.59 -10.23
N SER A 58 -0.88 -6.81 -10.20
CA SER A 58 -0.86 -5.54 -9.46
C SER A 58 -1.92 -4.57 -9.99
N PRO A 59 -2.77 -4.00 -9.12
CA PRO A 59 -3.82 -3.08 -9.55
C PRO A 59 -3.25 -1.73 -10.02
N TRP A 60 -2.05 -1.36 -9.58
CA TRP A 60 -1.43 -0.07 -9.90
C TRP A 60 -0.70 -0.07 -11.23
N LEU A 61 -0.05 -1.17 -11.62
CA LEU A 61 0.68 -1.25 -12.89
C LEU A 61 -0.23 -1.08 -14.10
N ALA A 62 -1.51 -1.46 -13.97
CA ALA A 62 -2.52 -1.22 -15.01
C ALA A 62 -2.94 0.27 -15.13
N LEU A 63 -2.71 1.11 -14.11
CA LEU A 63 -3.09 2.52 -14.12
C LEU A 63 -2.13 3.41 -14.91
N ASP A 64 -0.90 2.94 -15.12
CA ASP A 64 0.10 3.60 -15.96
C ASP A 64 1.01 2.57 -16.65
N PRO A 65 0.63 2.08 -17.82
CA PRO A 65 1.47 1.14 -18.59
C PRO A 65 2.81 1.74 -19.05
N THR A 66 2.98 3.06 -18.94
CA THR A 66 4.21 3.78 -19.34
C THR A 66 5.11 4.09 -18.16
N ALA A 67 4.71 3.73 -16.94
CA ALA A 67 5.52 3.91 -15.75
C ALA A 67 6.88 3.21 -15.90
N LYS A 68 7.94 3.91 -15.53
CA LYS A 68 9.28 3.32 -15.50
C LYS A 68 9.39 2.42 -14.29
N THR A 69 9.85 1.20 -14.50
CA THR A 69 10.08 0.23 -13.45
C THR A 69 11.54 -0.22 -13.44
N THR A 70 12.07 -0.46 -12.25
CA THR A 70 13.44 -0.98 -12.03
C THR A 70 13.36 -2.17 -11.08
N PHE A 71 14.24 -3.14 -11.30
CA PHE A 71 14.40 -4.30 -10.43
C PHE A 71 15.82 -4.30 -9.88
N GLU A 72 15.96 -4.61 -8.60
CA GLU A 72 17.23 -4.58 -7.89
C GLU A 72 17.38 -5.82 -7.00
N GLY A 73 18.62 -6.24 -6.77
CA GLY A 73 18.93 -7.38 -5.92
C GLY A 73 18.60 -8.73 -6.56
N PRO A 74 18.26 -9.77 -5.78
CA PRO A 74 17.86 -11.07 -6.30
C PRO A 74 16.51 -11.00 -7.03
N ALA A 75 16.24 -11.93 -7.93
CA ALA A 75 15.00 -11.99 -8.70
C ALA A 75 13.75 -12.15 -7.78
N ALA A 76 13.90 -12.86 -6.66
CA ALA A 76 12.80 -13.12 -5.74
C ALA A 76 13.31 -13.25 -4.30
N GLY A 77 12.41 -13.09 -3.33
CA GLY A 77 12.69 -13.28 -1.91
C GLY A 77 13.38 -12.09 -1.25
N THR A 78 13.93 -12.32 -0.07
CA THR A 78 14.55 -11.28 0.75
C THR A 78 15.67 -10.58 0.00
N GLY A 79 15.61 -9.24 -0.05
CA GLY A 79 16.55 -8.39 -0.79
C GLY A 79 16.10 -8.03 -2.20
N ALA A 80 15.05 -8.66 -2.74
CA ALA A 80 14.46 -8.25 -4.02
C ALA A 80 13.87 -6.85 -3.89
N GLY A 81 14.22 -5.96 -4.82
CA GLY A 81 13.78 -4.58 -4.88
C GLY A 81 13.02 -4.28 -6.16
N PHE A 82 12.05 -3.36 -6.06
CA PHE A 82 11.24 -2.88 -7.18
C PHE A 82 11.00 -1.38 -7.03
N GLY A 83 11.47 -0.59 -7.99
CA GLY A 83 11.20 0.84 -8.08
C GLY A 83 10.19 1.15 -9.18
N TRP A 84 9.37 2.18 -8.96
CA TRP A 84 8.45 2.70 -9.97
C TRP A 84 8.44 4.23 -9.98
N SER A 85 8.25 4.79 -11.18
CA SER A 85 8.03 6.22 -11.39
C SER A 85 7.06 6.41 -12.55
N GLY A 86 5.87 6.89 -12.25
CA GLY A 86 4.78 7.04 -13.22
C GLY A 86 4.02 8.35 -13.07
N ASN A 87 2.79 8.38 -13.61
CA ASN A 87 1.91 9.53 -13.56
C ASN A 87 1.35 9.80 -12.14
N ASP A 88 0.52 10.85 -12.00
CA ASP A 88 -0.06 11.27 -10.71
C ASP A 88 -0.97 10.21 -10.05
N LYS A 89 -1.39 9.16 -10.80
CA LYS A 89 -2.23 8.07 -10.26
C LYS A 89 -1.40 7.00 -9.56
N VAL A 90 -0.18 6.76 -10.03
CA VAL A 90 0.71 5.73 -9.46
C VAL A 90 1.87 6.32 -8.67
N GLY A 91 2.24 7.58 -8.94
CA GLY A 91 3.31 8.27 -8.22
C GLY A 91 4.68 7.68 -8.45
N GLU A 92 5.52 7.77 -7.42
CA GLU A 92 6.90 7.28 -7.43
C GLU A 92 7.24 6.66 -6.08
N GLY A 93 7.98 5.56 -6.09
CA GLY A 93 8.40 4.90 -4.87
C GLY A 93 9.25 3.66 -5.11
N HIS A 94 9.53 2.96 -4.02
CA HIS A 94 10.34 1.76 -4.00
C HIS A 94 9.78 0.72 -3.04
N MET A 95 9.86 -0.55 -3.41
CA MET A 95 9.55 -1.70 -2.56
C MET A 95 10.80 -2.55 -2.36
N LEU A 96 10.97 -3.08 -1.15
CA LEU A 96 12.05 -4.01 -0.80
C LEU A 96 11.46 -5.17 0.00
N VAL A 97 11.68 -6.40 -0.46
CA VAL A 97 11.36 -7.59 0.35
C VAL A 97 12.34 -7.68 1.52
N THR A 98 11.84 -7.48 2.74
CA THR A 98 12.66 -7.51 3.97
C THR A 98 12.65 -8.87 4.66
N ASP A 99 11.60 -9.67 4.44
CA ASP A 99 11.49 -11.03 4.95
C ASP A 99 10.65 -11.88 3.98
N SER A 100 11.07 -13.12 3.75
CA SER A 100 10.38 -14.06 2.88
C SER A 100 10.46 -15.46 3.47
N LYS A 101 9.30 -15.99 3.87
CA LYS A 101 9.15 -17.35 4.40
C LYS A 101 8.29 -18.15 3.42
N PRO A 102 8.84 -19.20 2.79
CA PRO A 102 8.13 -19.95 1.76
C PRO A 102 6.74 -20.40 2.19
N SER A 103 5.74 -20.04 1.38
CA SER A 103 4.32 -20.37 1.57
C SER A 103 3.68 -19.86 2.88
N ASP A 104 4.33 -18.92 3.59
CA ASP A 104 3.86 -18.36 4.86
C ASP A 104 3.77 -16.84 4.83
N LEU A 105 4.86 -16.14 4.48
CA LEU A 105 4.95 -14.69 4.58
C LEU A 105 5.84 -14.09 3.49
N VAL A 106 5.40 -12.98 2.90
CA VAL A 106 6.27 -12.01 2.21
C VAL A 106 6.07 -10.66 2.89
N ARG A 107 7.14 -10.13 3.49
CA ARG A 107 7.16 -8.80 4.10
C ARG A 107 7.90 -7.82 3.23
N ILE A 108 7.27 -6.70 2.95
CA ILE A 108 7.77 -5.70 2.03
C ILE A 108 7.80 -4.33 2.75
N LYS A 109 8.93 -3.64 2.67
CA LYS A 109 9.02 -2.24 3.00
C LYS A 109 8.65 -1.42 1.76
N LEU A 110 7.74 -0.44 1.92
CA LEU A 110 7.36 0.52 0.89
C LEU A 110 7.88 1.89 1.28
N ASP A 111 8.65 2.50 0.39
CA ASP A 111 9.08 3.89 0.51
C ASP A 111 8.43 4.69 -0.63
N PHE A 112 7.47 5.54 -0.29
CA PHE A 112 6.80 6.45 -1.24
C PHE A 112 7.63 7.72 -1.37
N VAL A 113 7.77 8.23 -2.59
CA VAL A 113 8.47 9.48 -2.93
C VAL A 113 7.47 10.53 -3.38
N LYS A 114 6.54 10.17 -4.28
CA LYS A 114 5.48 11.04 -4.80
C LYS A 114 4.12 10.35 -4.74
N PRO A 115 3.04 11.12 -4.54
CA PRO A 115 2.94 12.58 -4.37
C PRO A 115 3.40 13.04 -3.00
N MET A 116 3.54 12.17 -2.02
CA MET A 116 3.93 12.48 -0.66
C MET A 116 4.88 11.42 -0.13
N ALA A 117 6.01 11.87 0.41
CA ALA A 117 7.00 10.97 1.00
C ALA A 117 6.45 10.28 2.25
N GLY A 118 6.71 8.99 2.37
CA GLY A 118 6.30 8.18 3.51
C GLY A 118 6.83 6.76 3.42
N THR A 119 6.80 6.06 4.55
CA THR A 119 7.20 4.64 4.62
C THR A 119 6.08 3.83 5.24
N ALA A 120 5.80 2.67 4.66
CA ALA A 120 4.89 1.67 5.19
C ALA A 120 5.51 0.27 5.15
N MET A 121 4.99 -0.62 5.95
CA MET A 121 5.27 -2.05 5.87
C MET A 121 4.05 -2.77 5.31
N THR A 122 4.30 -3.78 4.52
CA THR A 122 3.25 -4.67 3.99
C THR A 122 3.61 -6.11 4.29
N ASP A 123 2.66 -6.83 4.88
CA ASP A 123 2.73 -8.28 5.08
C ASP A 123 1.69 -8.94 4.18
N ILE A 124 2.12 -9.91 3.38
CA ILE A 124 1.22 -10.79 2.63
C ILE A 124 1.45 -12.20 3.19
N THR A 125 0.41 -12.77 3.80
CA THR A 125 0.47 -14.09 4.44
C THR A 125 -0.40 -15.09 3.70
N PHE A 126 -0.01 -16.37 3.77
CA PHE A 126 -0.61 -17.47 3.03
C PHE A 126 -0.96 -18.60 4.01
N LYS A 127 -2.26 -18.78 4.28
CA LYS A 127 -2.73 -19.80 5.20
C LYS A 127 -3.50 -20.88 4.44
N PRO A 128 -3.09 -22.16 4.51
CA PRO A 128 -3.84 -23.24 3.88
C PRO A 128 -5.20 -23.41 4.58
N VAL A 129 -6.28 -23.53 3.79
CA VAL A 129 -7.65 -23.77 4.26
C VAL A 129 -8.29 -24.82 3.34
N GLY A 130 -8.18 -26.08 3.72
CA GLY A 130 -8.60 -27.19 2.87
C GLY A 130 -7.77 -27.24 1.58
N SER A 131 -8.44 -27.18 0.42
CA SER A 131 -7.81 -27.12 -0.91
C SER A 131 -7.50 -25.70 -1.39
N GLU A 132 -7.79 -24.68 -0.58
CA GLU A 132 -7.62 -23.27 -0.89
C GLU A 132 -6.51 -22.64 -0.05
N THR A 133 -6.06 -21.47 -0.44
CA THR A 133 -5.19 -20.59 0.35
C THR A 133 -5.94 -19.33 0.74
N GLU A 134 -6.00 -19.05 2.03
CA GLU A 134 -6.42 -17.74 2.54
C GLU A 134 -5.22 -16.80 2.49
N VAL A 135 -5.32 -15.78 1.63
CA VAL A 135 -4.30 -14.74 1.45
C VAL A 135 -4.74 -13.50 2.17
N THR A 136 -3.94 -13.03 3.13
CA THR A 136 -4.18 -11.76 3.82
C THR A 136 -3.13 -10.75 3.42
N TRP A 137 -3.56 -9.61 2.90
CA TRP A 137 -2.72 -8.46 2.56
C TRP A 137 -2.93 -7.36 3.61
N ALA A 138 -1.90 -7.06 4.37
CA ALA A 138 -1.93 -6.06 5.43
C ALA A 138 -0.86 -5.01 5.17
N MET A 139 -1.24 -3.72 5.13
CA MET A 139 -0.32 -2.59 5.10
C MET A 139 -0.48 -1.79 6.38
N TYR A 140 0.63 -1.40 6.98
CA TYR A 140 0.65 -0.67 8.24
C TYR A 140 1.84 0.29 8.31
N GLY A 141 1.70 1.33 9.13
CA GLY A 141 2.74 2.35 9.28
C GLY A 141 2.28 3.49 10.16
N GLN A 142 2.99 4.60 10.06
CA GLN A 142 2.68 5.81 10.81
C GLN A 142 2.47 6.99 9.86
N ASN A 143 1.35 7.68 10.03
CA ASN A 143 1.07 8.94 9.35
C ASN A 143 1.79 10.09 10.04
N GLY A 144 2.57 10.86 9.29
CA GLY A 144 3.01 12.18 9.73
C GLY A 144 1.84 13.16 9.82
N PHE A 145 2.11 14.39 10.25
CA PHE A 145 1.07 15.42 10.43
C PHE A 145 0.22 15.63 9.16
N LEU A 146 0.85 15.71 8.00
CA LEU A 146 0.13 15.91 6.73
C LEU A 146 -0.74 14.70 6.37
N GLY A 147 -0.24 13.47 6.58
CA GLY A 147 -1.02 12.24 6.39
C GLY A 147 -2.25 12.19 7.29
N LYS A 148 -2.10 12.56 8.58
CA LYS A 148 -3.22 12.69 9.52
C LYS A 148 -4.25 13.74 9.05
N ALA A 149 -3.79 14.89 8.54
CA ALA A 149 -4.68 15.92 8.01
C ALA A 149 -5.47 15.42 6.80
N MET A 150 -4.83 14.66 5.90
CA MET A 150 -5.51 14.06 4.75
C MET A 150 -6.61 13.06 5.14
N CYS A 151 -6.46 12.34 6.25
CA CYS A 151 -7.46 11.39 6.73
C CYS A 151 -8.81 12.04 7.09
N PHE A 152 -8.86 13.39 7.30
CA PHE A 152 -10.14 14.10 7.46
C PHE A 152 -10.94 14.22 6.15
N PHE A 153 -10.25 14.20 5.01
CA PHE A 153 -10.86 14.44 3.71
C PHE A 153 -10.96 13.18 2.85
N VAL A 154 -10.09 12.20 3.10
CA VAL A 154 -9.98 10.98 2.31
C VAL A 154 -10.07 9.76 3.22
N ASN A 155 -11.00 8.86 2.91
CA ASN A 155 -11.06 7.56 3.57
C ASN A 155 -9.99 6.63 2.97
N THR A 156 -8.81 6.65 3.56
CA THR A 156 -7.64 5.88 3.10
C THR A 156 -7.90 4.37 3.12
N ASP A 157 -8.64 3.85 4.11
CA ASP A 157 -8.99 2.43 4.18
C ASP A 157 -9.85 2.01 2.98
N LYS A 158 -10.83 2.83 2.60
CA LYS A 158 -11.69 2.54 1.45
C LYS A 158 -10.90 2.63 0.13
N MET A 159 -10.02 3.62 -0.01
CA MET A 159 -9.25 3.85 -1.22
C MET A 159 -8.21 2.74 -1.42
N VAL A 160 -7.28 2.59 -0.48
CA VAL A 160 -6.19 1.60 -0.56
C VAL A 160 -6.72 0.17 -0.39
N GLY A 161 -7.71 -0.03 0.49
CA GLY A 161 -8.36 -1.33 0.65
C GLY A 161 -9.09 -1.78 -0.61
N GLY A 162 -9.70 -0.86 -1.36
CA GLY A 162 -10.29 -1.16 -2.66
C GLY A 162 -9.25 -1.58 -3.70
N ASP A 163 -8.04 -1.00 -3.66
CA ASP A 163 -6.92 -1.44 -4.49
C ASP A 163 -6.46 -2.85 -4.11
N PHE A 164 -6.36 -3.15 -2.82
CA PHE A 164 -6.01 -4.49 -2.35
C PHE A 164 -7.05 -5.54 -2.77
N GLU A 165 -8.34 -5.22 -2.69
CA GLU A 165 -9.41 -6.10 -3.14
C GLU A 165 -9.27 -6.42 -4.64
N ARG A 166 -8.99 -5.41 -5.47
CA ARG A 166 -8.73 -5.61 -6.90
C ARG A 166 -7.46 -6.44 -7.14
N GLY A 167 -6.39 -6.13 -6.43
CA GLY A 167 -5.13 -6.87 -6.51
C GLY A 167 -5.30 -8.35 -6.12
N LEU A 168 -5.99 -8.62 -5.03
CA LEU A 168 -6.29 -10.00 -4.59
C LEU A 168 -7.20 -10.74 -5.58
N ALA A 169 -8.18 -10.06 -6.19
CA ALA A 169 -9.02 -10.65 -7.23
C ALA A 169 -8.21 -10.98 -8.50
N ASN A 170 -7.30 -10.11 -8.90
CA ASN A 170 -6.40 -10.37 -10.03
C ASN A 170 -5.43 -11.52 -9.71
N LEU A 171 -4.82 -11.52 -8.53
CA LEU A 171 -3.93 -12.59 -8.05
C LEU A 171 -4.64 -13.94 -8.08
N LYS A 172 -5.89 -13.99 -7.60
CA LYS A 172 -6.76 -15.16 -7.70
C LYS A 172 -6.91 -15.62 -9.14
N SER A 173 -7.28 -14.70 -10.04
CA SER A 173 -7.49 -15.03 -11.47
C SER A 173 -6.23 -15.56 -12.16
N VAL A 174 -5.05 -15.02 -11.82
CA VAL A 174 -3.77 -15.46 -12.40
C VAL A 174 -3.38 -16.84 -11.87
N THR A 175 -3.54 -17.06 -10.56
CA THR A 175 -3.07 -18.29 -9.91
C THR A 175 -4.01 -19.48 -10.19
N GLU A 176 -5.32 -19.27 -10.31
CA GLU A 176 -6.30 -20.34 -10.58
C GLU A 176 -6.34 -20.77 -12.06
N LYS A 177 -5.73 -20.01 -12.97
CA LYS A 177 -5.66 -20.34 -14.41
C LYS A 177 -4.37 -21.05 -14.82
N GLY A 178 -3.34 -20.98 -13.99
CA GLY A 178 -2.02 -21.62 -14.20
C GLY A 178 -1.94 -22.98 -13.57
#